data_6be5dc920ec36e1362ef4c541c4dc1cc
#
_entry.id   6be5dc920ec36e1362ef4c541c4dc1cc
#
_cell.length_a   1.000
_cell.length_b   1.000
_cell.length_c   1.000
_cell.angle_alpha   90.00
_cell.angle_beta   90.00
_cell.angle_gamma   90.00
#
_symmetry.space_group_name_H-M   'P 1'
#
loop_
_entity.id
_entity.type
_entity.pdbx_description
1 polymer ?
#
loop_
_entity_poly.entity_id
_entity_poly.type
_entity_poly.pdbx_seq_one_letter_code
_entity_poly.pdbx_strand_id
1 'polypeptide(L)'
;MKFYEELYFISVCDVEVRDRLTDALITLAKTQTNQAFTIASESQEINGGYMNPVLLKYSTSTTCDLELTDAQFNVAFIATKLGTELSEGTADFRTSETLEVLTGNKVILNGIPSTNEVVITNEYQRQVVTITPGTVEIPIDKGFEVGTEVRVDYDVKTAAFNFDIPSEAVPKNVKIVLHGKARTKSNEIVRVKFVFNNCSLELGNEFSVAADGNAETSFNASAQATNGKFGNCSIERLSFLGDNLTEIAIVPEEVTLNVGESLTLKVQGFGDGIIKTVQVANADFDFESSEDTYATVSAEGLIEASAEGVATITATSKKNPEIKDTITVNVVTA
;
A
#
# COMPACT_ATOMS: atom_id res chain seq x y z
N MET A 1 5.80 -24.96 -16.38
CA MET A 1 6.09 -23.99 -15.31
C MET A 1 6.77 -22.79 -15.99
N LYS A 2 6.04 -21.65 -16.18
CA LYS A 2 6.68 -20.46 -16.72
C LYS A 2 7.47 -19.80 -15.60
N PHE A 3 8.78 -19.77 -15.71
CA PHE A 3 9.65 -18.93 -14.92
C PHE A 3 9.64 -17.55 -15.55
N TYR A 4 9.38 -16.51 -14.75
CA TYR A 4 9.53 -15.12 -15.24
C TYR A 4 11.00 -14.76 -15.09
N GLU A 5 11.70 -14.70 -16.21
CA GLU A 5 13.12 -14.33 -16.24
C GLU A 5 13.32 -12.83 -16.00
N GLU A 6 12.32 -12.01 -16.38
CA GLU A 6 12.39 -10.55 -16.28
C GLU A 6 11.09 -9.98 -15.74
N LEU A 7 11.19 -9.19 -14.66
CA LEU A 7 10.08 -8.48 -14.03
C LEU A 7 10.42 -6.98 -13.96
N TYR A 8 9.49 -6.16 -14.39
CA TYR A 8 9.61 -4.71 -14.36
C TYR A 8 8.63 -4.15 -13.34
N PHE A 9 9.12 -3.57 -12.23
CA PHE A 9 8.27 -2.89 -11.27
C PHE A 9 7.63 -1.67 -11.93
N ILE A 10 6.31 -1.53 -11.76
CA ILE A 10 5.53 -0.45 -12.38
C ILE A 10 5.23 0.70 -11.44
N SER A 11 5.44 0.50 -10.14
CA SER A 11 5.27 1.51 -9.10
C SER A 11 6.07 1.11 -7.86
N VAL A 12 6.13 2.02 -6.90
CA VAL A 12 6.53 1.72 -5.52
C VAL A 12 5.56 0.72 -4.89
N CYS A 13 6.02 -0.01 -3.88
CA CYS A 13 5.20 -0.97 -3.14
C CYS A 13 4.38 -0.29 -2.05
N ASP A 14 3.22 -0.83 -1.73
CA ASP A 14 2.54 -0.54 -0.47
C ASP A 14 3.34 -1.16 0.68
N VAL A 15 3.49 -0.45 1.79
CA VAL A 15 4.28 -0.88 2.94
C VAL A 15 3.39 -1.15 4.13
N GLU A 16 3.41 -2.39 4.64
CA GLU A 16 2.83 -2.73 5.92
C GLU A 16 3.93 -2.82 6.97
N VAL A 17 3.76 -2.11 8.08
CA VAL A 17 4.58 -2.27 9.27
C VAL A 17 3.74 -2.98 10.33
N ARG A 18 4.26 -4.09 10.84
CA ARG A 18 3.58 -4.95 11.80
C ARG A 18 4.42 -5.13 13.06
N ASP A 19 3.76 -5.30 14.19
CA ASP A 19 4.45 -5.75 15.40
C ASP A 19 5.07 -7.13 15.16
N ARG A 20 6.34 -7.27 15.55
CA ARG A 20 7.09 -8.50 15.29
C ARG A 20 6.54 -9.73 16.03
N LEU A 21 6.01 -9.54 17.24
CA LEU A 21 5.61 -10.63 18.12
C LEU A 21 4.16 -11.03 17.92
N THR A 22 3.27 -10.05 17.78
CA THR A 22 1.83 -10.25 17.67
C THR A 22 1.32 -10.30 16.24
N ASP A 23 2.15 -9.90 15.26
CA ASP A 23 1.78 -9.70 13.85
C ASP A 23 0.65 -8.67 13.64
N ALA A 24 0.34 -7.89 14.67
CA ALA A 24 -0.66 -6.83 14.57
C ALA A 24 -0.19 -5.72 13.63
N LEU A 25 -1.10 -5.23 12.79
CA LEU A 25 -0.82 -4.12 11.88
C LEU A 25 -0.65 -2.84 12.69
N ILE A 26 0.52 -2.21 12.57
CA ILE A 26 0.82 -0.90 13.17
C ILE A 26 0.43 0.20 12.18
N THR A 27 0.89 0.08 10.94
CA THR A 27 0.59 1.05 9.88
C THR A 27 0.61 0.43 8.49
N LEU A 28 -0.15 1.05 7.59
CA LEU A 28 -0.19 0.74 6.17
C LEU A 28 0.08 2.04 5.39
N ALA A 29 1.26 2.14 4.79
CA ALA A 29 1.67 3.28 3.99
C ALA A 29 1.48 2.97 2.50
N LYS A 30 0.62 3.74 1.84
CA LYS A 30 0.27 3.60 0.42
C LYS A 30 0.74 4.77 -0.45
N THR A 31 1.32 5.78 0.16
CA THR A 31 1.76 7.02 -0.48
C THR A 31 3.27 7.12 -0.56
N GLN A 32 3.93 5.98 -0.74
CA GLN A 32 5.38 5.92 -0.89
C GLN A 32 5.84 6.69 -2.13
N THR A 33 6.89 7.49 -1.97
CA THR A 33 7.54 8.24 -3.07
C THR A 33 8.82 7.58 -3.53
N ASN A 34 9.54 6.93 -2.60
CA ASN A 34 10.77 6.21 -2.89
C ASN A 34 10.91 4.98 -1.99
N GLN A 35 11.50 3.93 -2.55
CA GLN A 35 11.78 2.69 -1.83
C GLN A 35 13.05 2.04 -2.36
N ALA A 36 13.92 1.68 -1.45
CA ALA A 36 15.08 0.86 -1.76
C ALA A 36 15.32 -0.17 -0.66
N PHE A 37 15.84 -1.32 -1.02
CA PHE A 37 16.53 -2.20 -0.08
C PHE A 37 17.87 -2.57 -0.65
N THR A 38 18.89 -2.49 0.18
CA THR A 38 20.29 -2.70 -0.21
C THR A 38 20.86 -3.86 0.59
N ILE A 39 21.37 -4.86 -0.10
CA ILE A 39 22.13 -5.93 0.52
C ILE A 39 23.61 -5.64 0.25
N ALA A 40 24.35 -5.33 1.30
CA ALA A 40 25.77 -5.05 1.25
C ALA A 40 26.57 -6.13 1.96
N SER A 41 27.74 -6.46 1.43
CA SER A 41 28.65 -7.42 2.05
C SER A 41 30.02 -6.80 2.18
N GLU A 42 30.53 -6.77 3.41
CA GLU A 42 31.90 -6.43 3.66
C GLU A 42 32.81 -7.63 3.37
N SER A 43 33.95 -7.38 2.78
CA SER A 43 34.92 -8.43 2.48
C SER A 43 36.31 -8.04 3.00
N GLN A 44 37.03 -9.04 3.49
CA GLN A 44 38.44 -8.90 3.84
C GLN A 44 39.30 -9.66 2.84
N GLU A 45 40.47 -9.11 2.62
CA GLU A 45 41.48 -9.69 1.73
C GLU A 45 42.71 -10.13 2.54
N ILE A 46 43.16 -11.33 2.27
CA ILE A 46 44.43 -11.83 2.79
C ILE A 46 45.44 -11.68 1.66
N ASN A 47 46.48 -10.87 1.92
CA ASN A 47 47.53 -10.63 0.99
C ASN A 47 48.82 -11.32 1.43
N GLY A 48 49.66 -11.77 0.51
CA GLY A 48 50.94 -12.40 0.86
C GLY A 48 51.79 -12.75 -0.36
N GLY A 49 53.07 -13.09 -0.08
CA GLY A 49 54.01 -13.44 -1.10
C GLY A 49 54.74 -12.24 -1.69
N TYR A 50 55.57 -12.49 -2.71
CA TYR A 50 56.34 -11.45 -3.41
C TYR A 50 55.38 -10.48 -4.12
N MET A 51 55.56 -9.18 -3.92
CA MET A 51 54.68 -8.09 -4.39
C MET A 51 53.26 -8.07 -3.74
N ASN A 52 53.04 -8.81 -2.65
CA ASN A 52 51.85 -8.78 -1.84
C ASN A 52 50.48 -8.94 -2.57
N PRO A 53 50.36 -9.92 -3.50
CA PRO A 53 49.08 -10.15 -4.19
C PRO A 53 47.99 -10.59 -3.24
N VAL A 54 46.71 -10.35 -3.60
CA VAL A 54 45.56 -10.88 -2.91
C VAL A 54 45.51 -12.39 -3.07
N LEU A 55 45.66 -13.13 -1.97
CA LEU A 55 45.61 -14.59 -1.93
C LEU A 55 44.20 -15.14 -1.71
N LEU A 56 43.40 -14.43 -0.90
CA LEU A 56 42.04 -14.83 -0.58
C LEU A 56 41.21 -13.59 -0.29
N LYS A 57 39.99 -13.59 -0.81
CA LYS A 57 38.95 -12.62 -0.46
C LYS A 57 37.75 -13.37 0.12
N TYR A 58 37.30 -12.98 1.31
CA TYR A 58 36.15 -13.59 1.96
C TYR A 58 35.23 -12.55 2.58
N SER A 59 33.94 -12.86 2.63
CA SER A 59 32.92 -12.00 3.21
C SER A 59 32.93 -12.12 4.73
N THR A 60 32.93 -10.99 5.45
CA THR A 60 32.97 -10.93 6.92
C THR A 60 31.60 -10.62 7.51
N SER A 61 30.82 -9.78 6.83
CA SER A 61 29.48 -9.40 7.28
C SER A 61 28.58 -9.15 6.06
N THR A 62 27.30 -9.33 6.24
CA THR A 62 26.28 -8.94 5.25
C THR A 62 25.19 -8.18 5.98
N THR A 63 24.80 -7.03 5.46
CA THR A 63 23.69 -6.19 5.95
C THR A 63 22.58 -6.15 4.91
N CYS A 64 21.38 -5.84 5.36
CA CYS A 64 20.24 -5.59 4.50
C CYS A 64 19.48 -4.39 5.06
N ASP A 65 19.60 -3.26 4.38
CA ASP A 65 19.07 -1.99 4.81
C ASP A 65 17.93 -1.57 3.89
N LEU A 66 16.84 -1.09 4.50
CA LEU A 66 15.64 -0.62 3.82
C LEU A 66 15.55 0.90 3.98
N GLU A 67 15.36 1.59 2.86
CA GLU A 67 15.08 3.02 2.80
C GLU A 67 13.68 3.21 2.22
N LEU A 68 12.81 3.85 2.97
CA LEU A 68 11.41 4.04 2.61
C LEU A 68 11.03 5.50 2.86
N THR A 69 10.39 6.14 1.88
CA THR A 69 9.92 7.52 1.98
C THR A 69 8.44 7.60 1.66
N ASP A 70 7.67 8.15 2.60
CA ASP A 70 6.22 8.33 2.49
C ASP A 70 5.89 9.83 2.37
N ALA A 71 4.98 10.17 1.46
CA ALA A 71 4.44 11.52 1.32
C ALA A 71 3.44 11.89 2.44
N GLN A 72 3.13 10.98 3.35
CA GLN A 72 2.22 11.20 4.47
C GLN A 72 2.94 11.13 5.82
N PHE A 73 2.50 12.00 6.73
CA PHE A 73 2.90 11.96 8.12
C PHE A 73 2.13 10.86 8.87
N ASN A 74 2.80 9.77 9.22
CA ASN A 74 2.18 8.65 9.92
C ASN A 74 2.56 8.66 11.42
N VAL A 75 1.63 9.15 12.23
CA VAL A 75 1.83 9.32 13.69
C VAL A 75 2.09 8.00 14.40
N ALA A 76 1.35 6.94 14.04
CA ALA A 76 1.52 5.62 14.67
C ALA A 76 2.90 5.02 14.39
N PHE A 77 3.41 5.23 13.18
CA PHE A 77 4.75 4.80 12.82
C PHE A 77 5.82 5.56 13.60
N ILE A 78 5.67 6.89 13.73
CA ILE A 78 6.61 7.72 14.50
C ILE A 78 6.64 7.30 15.96
N ALA A 79 5.48 7.08 16.60
CA ALA A 79 5.41 6.57 17.97
C ALA A 79 6.13 5.23 18.11
N THR A 80 5.91 4.31 17.19
CA THR A 80 6.60 3.00 17.16
C THR A 80 8.12 3.16 17.04
N LYS A 81 8.58 4.08 16.19
CA LYS A 81 10.00 4.38 16.00
C LYS A 81 10.63 4.95 17.27
N LEU A 82 9.92 5.80 18.01
CA LEU A 82 10.34 6.33 19.30
C LEU A 82 10.21 5.30 20.44
N GLY A 83 9.65 4.13 20.18
CA GLY A 83 9.41 3.09 21.17
C GLY A 83 8.25 3.39 22.11
N THR A 84 7.41 4.39 21.78
CA THR A 84 6.25 4.81 22.56
C THR A 84 4.96 4.26 21.97
N GLU A 85 3.85 4.45 22.68
CA GLU A 85 2.52 4.05 22.22
C GLU A 85 1.64 5.29 22.03
N LEU A 86 0.82 5.23 20.98
CA LEU A 86 -0.19 6.25 20.75
C LEU A 86 -1.34 6.03 21.72
N SER A 87 -1.67 7.05 22.52
CA SER A 87 -2.75 7.01 23.50
C SER A 87 -3.81 8.04 23.18
N GLU A 88 -5.07 7.69 23.40
CA GLU A 88 -6.18 8.64 23.37
C GLU A 88 -6.21 9.43 24.67
N GLY A 89 -6.38 10.73 24.55
CA GLY A 89 -6.42 11.62 25.69
C GLY A 89 -6.97 12.99 25.31
N THR A 90 -6.52 14.01 26.01
CA THR A 90 -6.84 15.41 25.70
C THR A 90 -5.56 16.23 25.66
N ALA A 91 -5.54 17.27 24.85
CA ALA A 91 -4.47 18.25 24.80
C ALA A 91 -5.06 19.67 24.63
N ASP A 92 -4.25 20.66 24.98
CA ASP A 92 -4.62 22.05 24.84
C ASP A 92 -4.16 22.54 23.46
N PHE A 93 -5.11 22.98 22.65
CA PHE A 93 -4.86 23.49 21.30
C PHE A 93 -5.17 24.99 21.22
N ARG A 94 -4.25 25.72 20.59
CA ARG A 94 -4.42 27.13 20.33
C ARG A 94 -5.56 27.35 19.34
N THR A 95 -6.56 28.15 19.76
CA THR A 95 -7.70 28.58 18.95
C THR A 95 -7.64 30.08 18.76
N SER A 96 -7.95 30.51 17.55
CA SER A 96 -8.05 31.93 17.18
C SER A 96 -9.44 32.21 16.65
N GLU A 97 -10.08 33.23 17.18
CA GLU A 97 -11.38 33.71 16.70
C GLU A 97 -11.41 35.24 16.62
N THR A 98 -12.26 35.75 15.75
CA THR A 98 -12.51 37.20 15.64
C THR A 98 -13.82 37.52 16.34
N LEU A 99 -13.77 38.37 17.33
CA LEU A 99 -14.90 38.74 18.19
C LEU A 99 -15.06 40.24 18.27
N GLU A 100 -16.30 40.69 18.44
CA GLU A 100 -16.63 42.08 18.66
C GLU A 100 -16.43 42.46 20.14
N VAL A 101 -15.87 43.64 20.35
CA VAL A 101 -15.76 44.26 21.69
C VAL A 101 -17.12 44.74 22.14
N LEU A 102 -17.66 44.15 23.18
CA LEU A 102 -18.99 44.43 23.71
C LEU A 102 -18.97 45.61 24.69
N THR A 103 -20.16 46.16 24.93
CA THR A 103 -20.37 47.19 25.98
C THR A 103 -19.89 46.71 27.34
N GLY A 104 -19.11 47.55 28.03
CA GLY A 104 -18.44 47.18 29.28
C GLY A 104 -17.00 46.67 29.09
N ASN A 105 -16.41 46.90 27.90
CA ASN A 105 -15.04 46.51 27.54
C ASN A 105 -14.75 45.05 27.81
N LYS A 106 -15.47 44.19 27.13
CA LYS A 106 -15.32 42.71 27.24
C LYS A 106 -15.54 42.03 25.90
N VAL A 107 -15.01 40.84 25.77
CA VAL A 107 -15.34 39.90 24.72
C VAL A 107 -15.90 38.59 25.33
N ILE A 108 -16.74 37.91 24.60
CA ILE A 108 -17.28 36.60 25.00
C ILE A 108 -16.72 35.57 24.05
N LEU A 109 -15.97 34.58 24.58
CA LEU A 109 -15.39 33.50 23.84
C LEU A 109 -16.45 32.47 23.43
N ASN A 110 -16.33 31.90 22.24
CA ASN A 110 -17.18 30.78 21.81
C ASN A 110 -16.74 29.47 22.42
N GLY A 111 -15.44 29.33 22.73
CA GLY A 111 -14.87 28.15 23.37
C GLY A 111 -14.58 28.37 24.87
N ILE A 112 -14.38 27.27 25.60
CA ILE A 112 -14.03 27.32 27.02
C ILE A 112 -12.50 27.29 27.15
N PRO A 113 -11.85 28.37 27.65
CA PRO A 113 -10.41 28.37 27.85
C PRO A 113 -9.96 27.29 28.84
N SER A 114 -8.93 26.57 28.46
CA SER A 114 -8.30 25.53 29.29
C SER A 114 -7.08 26.03 30.08
N THR A 115 -6.48 27.12 29.60
CA THR A 115 -5.32 27.77 30.25
C THR A 115 -5.73 29.10 30.88
N ASN A 116 -4.80 29.70 31.61
CA ASN A 116 -5.03 30.95 32.36
C ASN A 116 -4.70 32.24 31.55
N GLU A 117 -4.39 32.09 30.27
CA GLU A 117 -4.01 33.21 29.42
C GLU A 117 -4.88 33.33 28.17
N VAL A 118 -5.37 34.53 27.90
CA VAL A 118 -6.04 34.91 26.66
C VAL A 118 -5.33 36.11 26.05
N VAL A 119 -5.01 36.03 24.78
CA VAL A 119 -4.32 37.10 24.04
C VAL A 119 -5.32 37.77 23.12
N ILE A 120 -5.48 39.07 23.28
CA ILE A 120 -6.37 39.91 22.47
C ILE A 120 -5.50 40.84 21.63
N THR A 121 -5.75 40.88 20.34
CA THR A 121 -4.94 41.64 19.39
C THR A 121 -5.84 42.37 18.39
N ASN A 122 -5.53 43.63 18.11
CA ASN A 122 -6.02 44.38 16.96
C ASN A 122 -4.83 44.92 16.15
N GLU A 123 -5.08 45.74 15.15
CA GLU A 123 -4.03 46.33 14.29
C GLU A 123 -2.96 47.11 15.05
N TYR A 124 -3.31 47.67 16.23
CA TYR A 124 -2.46 48.63 16.95
C TYR A 124 -1.98 48.12 18.31
N GLN A 125 -2.69 47.15 18.90
CA GLN A 125 -2.48 46.78 20.29
C GLN A 125 -2.55 45.25 20.48
N ARG A 126 -1.79 44.78 21.48
CA ARG A 126 -1.85 43.43 22.01
C ARG A 126 -1.98 43.45 23.52
N GLN A 127 -2.98 42.79 24.04
CA GLN A 127 -3.18 42.61 25.47
C GLN A 127 -3.13 41.10 25.82
N VAL A 128 -2.46 40.77 26.91
CA VAL A 128 -2.53 39.44 27.52
C VAL A 128 -3.37 39.57 28.78
N VAL A 129 -4.43 38.81 28.87
CA VAL A 129 -5.33 38.82 30.02
C VAL A 129 -5.16 37.49 30.78
N THR A 130 -4.88 37.62 32.07
CA THR A 130 -4.84 36.44 32.95
C THR A 130 -6.24 36.14 33.46
N ILE A 131 -6.72 34.95 33.25
CA ILE A 131 -8.07 34.51 33.62
C ILE A 131 -8.00 33.25 34.51
N THR A 132 -9.13 32.89 35.09
CA THR A 132 -9.34 31.58 35.63
C THR A 132 -9.79 30.64 34.49
N PRO A 133 -9.20 29.46 34.29
CA PRO A 133 -9.67 28.52 33.29
C PRO A 133 -11.18 28.27 33.38
N GLY A 134 -11.84 28.26 32.22
CA GLY A 134 -13.30 28.15 32.16
C GLY A 134 -14.04 29.50 32.12
N THR A 135 -13.36 30.62 32.28
CA THR A 135 -13.96 31.96 32.16
C THR A 135 -14.12 32.35 30.67
N VAL A 136 -15.35 32.49 30.22
CA VAL A 136 -15.67 32.84 28.81
C VAL A 136 -15.84 34.36 28.58
N GLU A 137 -16.12 35.13 29.62
CA GLU A 137 -16.27 36.57 29.58
C GLU A 137 -14.93 37.21 29.98
N ILE A 138 -14.24 37.83 29.00
CA ILE A 138 -12.88 38.33 29.15
C ILE A 138 -12.91 39.85 29.20
N PRO A 139 -12.48 40.49 30.33
CA PRO A 139 -12.35 41.95 30.41
C PRO A 139 -11.20 42.45 29.55
N ILE A 140 -11.41 43.57 28.89
CA ILE A 140 -10.41 44.21 28.02
C ILE A 140 -10.10 45.63 28.55
N ASP A 141 -8.87 46.04 28.36
CA ASP A 141 -8.46 47.40 28.70
C ASP A 141 -9.13 48.45 27.77
N LYS A 142 -9.17 49.69 28.23
CA LYS A 142 -9.84 50.82 27.56
C LYS A 142 -9.22 51.23 26.21
N GLY A 143 -8.20 50.56 25.75
CA GLY A 143 -7.56 50.84 24.46
C GLY A 143 -8.28 50.18 23.26
N PHE A 144 -9.25 49.31 23.50
CA PHE A 144 -10.04 48.69 22.46
C PHE A 144 -11.42 49.32 22.41
N GLU A 145 -11.86 49.79 21.25
CA GLU A 145 -13.14 50.48 21.09
C GLU A 145 -14.29 49.47 21.02
N VAL A 146 -15.40 49.79 21.71
CA VAL A 146 -16.64 49.02 21.66
C VAL A 146 -17.20 49.01 20.23
N GLY A 147 -17.59 47.84 19.75
CA GLY A 147 -18.10 47.68 18.39
C GLY A 147 -17.00 47.39 17.36
N THR A 148 -15.73 47.32 17.77
CA THR A 148 -14.63 46.92 16.88
C THR A 148 -14.37 45.43 16.99
N GLU A 149 -13.88 44.84 15.90
CA GLU A 149 -13.44 43.43 15.88
C GLU A 149 -12.02 43.30 16.41
N VAL A 150 -11.81 42.30 17.24
CA VAL A 150 -10.49 41.91 17.76
C VAL A 150 -10.25 40.41 17.54
N ARG A 151 -9.01 40.09 17.29
CA ARG A 151 -8.56 38.68 17.28
C ARG A 151 -8.27 38.25 18.70
N VAL A 152 -8.84 37.09 19.07
CA VAL A 152 -8.63 36.50 20.39
C VAL A 152 -8.05 35.12 20.22
N ASP A 153 -6.89 34.92 20.84
CA ASP A 153 -6.15 33.66 20.82
C ASP A 153 -6.12 33.06 22.23
N TYR A 154 -6.58 31.84 22.39
CA TYR A 154 -6.62 31.11 23.66
C TYR A 154 -6.53 29.61 23.43
N ASP A 155 -6.28 28.82 24.46
CA ASP A 155 -6.17 27.39 24.36
C ASP A 155 -7.45 26.69 24.81
N VAL A 156 -7.88 25.69 24.05
CA VAL A 156 -9.07 24.89 24.33
C VAL A 156 -8.67 23.42 24.48
N LYS A 157 -9.20 22.77 25.51
CA LYS A 157 -8.97 21.35 25.71
C LYS A 157 -9.81 20.54 24.75
N THR A 158 -9.15 19.77 23.90
CA THR A 158 -9.78 18.95 22.86
C THR A 158 -9.29 17.51 22.96
N ALA A 159 -10.12 16.56 22.54
CA ALA A 159 -9.68 15.18 22.38
C ALA A 159 -8.49 15.09 21.43
N ALA A 160 -7.47 14.35 21.82
CA ALA A 160 -6.22 14.26 21.11
C ALA A 160 -5.63 12.85 21.19
N PHE A 161 -4.86 12.51 20.18
CA PHE A 161 -3.92 11.40 20.26
C PHE A 161 -2.57 11.93 20.74
N ASN A 162 -2.02 11.31 21.78
CA ASN A 162 -0.76 11.73 22.39
C ASN A 162 0.27 10.61 22.31
N PHE A 163 1.51 10.97 22.11
CA PHE A 163 2.66 10.09 22.29
C PHE A 163 3.82 10.89 22.87
N ASP A 164 4.66 10.24 23.63
CA ASP A 164 5.82 10.88 24.24
C ASP A 164 7.01 10.86 23.27
N ILE A 165 7.83 11.91 23.33
CA ILE A 165 9.14 11.98 22.67
C ILE A 165 10.20 11.80 23.76
N PRO A 166 10.68 10.56 23.99
CA PRO A 166 11.64 10.30 25.06
C PRO A 166 13.03 10.85 24.70
N SER A 167 13.80 11.25 25.72
CA SER A 167 15.18 11.65 25.53
C SER A 167 16.09 10.49 25.13
N GLU A 168 15.69 9.26 25.47
CA GLU A 168 16.35 8.02 25.11
C GLU A 168 15.33 7.11 24.41
N ALA A 169 15.23 7.28 23.10
CA ALA A 169 14.32 6.47 22.30
C ALA A 169 14.94 5.10 21.99
N VAL A 170 14.18 4.04 22.22
CA VAL A 170 14.56 2.67 21.86
C VAL A 170 13.54 2.13 20.87
N PRO A 171 13.86 2.09 19.57
CA PRO A 171 12.96 1.60 18.54
C PRO A 171 12.52 0.17 18.81
N LYS A 172 11.24 -0.11 18.59
CA LYS A 172 10.72 -1.48 18.60
C LYS A 172 11.13 -2.18 17.31
N ASN A 173 11.53 -3.45 17.43
CA ASN A 173 11.71 -4.27 16.23
C ASN A 173 10.35 -4.59 15.60
N VAL A 174 10.29 -4.42 14.31
CA VAL A 174 9.06 -4.58 13.51
C VAL A 174 9.23 -5.61 12.40
N LYS A 175 8.12 -6.10 11.89
CA LYS A 175 8.04 -6.84 10.63
C LYS A 175 7.59 -5.87 9.52
N ILE A 176 8.33 -5.85 8.41
CA ILE A 176 8.00 -5.00 7.26
C ILE A 176 7.60 -5.90 6.10
N VAL A 177 6.47 -5.58 5.48
CA VAL A 177 5.96 -6.28 4.32
C VAL A 177 5.73 -5.26 3.19
N LEU A 178 6.35 -5.51 2.04
CA LEU A 178 6.20 -4.69 0.85
C LEU A 178 5.31 -5.43 -0.16
N HIS A 179 4.26 -4.78 -0.63
CA HIS A 179 3.35 -5.30 -1.64
C HIS A 179 3.51 -4.52 -2.95
N GLY A 180 4.19 -5.12 -3.89
CA GLY A 180 4.48 -4.53 -5.19
C GLY A 180 3.71 -5.16 -6.33
N LYS A 181 3.68 -4.44 -7.45
CA LYS A 181 3.20 -4.94 -8.73
C LYS A 181 4.32 -4.82 -9.77
N ALA A 182 4.53 -5.88 -10.52
CA ALA A 182 5.49 -5.92 -11.60
C ALA A 182 4.84 -6.39 -12.89
N ARG A 183 5.43 -6.04 -14.02
CA ARG A 183 5.04 -6.55 -15.34
C ARG A 183 6.06 -7.55 -15.85
N THR A 184 5.56 -8.58 -16.48
CA THR A 184 6.37 -9.50 -17.26
C THR A 184 6.65 -8.92 -18.65
N LYS A 185 7.57 -9.51 -19.38
CA LYS A 185 7.86 -9.17 -20.78
C LYS A 185 6.63 -9.35 -21.71
N SER A 186 5.72 -10.26 -21.35
CA SER A 186 4.42 -10.46 -22.02
C SER A 186 3.34 -9.46 -21.59
N ASN A 187 3.72 -8.42 -20.81
CA ASN A 187 2.83 -7.36 -20.32
C ASN A 187 1.76 -7.83 -19.31
N GLU A 188 1.94 -8.99 -18.70
CA GLU A 188 1.10 -9.50 -17.62
C GLU A 188 1.49 -8.84 -16.29
N ILE A 189 0.52 -8.50 -15.45
CA ILE A 189 0.77 -7.92 -14.13
C ILE A 189 0.84 -9.05 -13.12
N VAL A 190 1.91 -9.09 -12.33
CA VAL A 190 2.12 -10.03 -11.23
C VAL A 190 2.30 -9.28 -9.92
N ARG A 191 1.81 -9.85 -8.82
CA ARG A 191 2.04 -9.34 -7.48
C ARG A 191 3.38 -9.86 -6.96
N VAL A 192 4.13 -8.97 -6.33
CA VAL A 192 5.40 -9.30 -5.69
C VAL A 192 5.30 -8.89 -4.22
N LYS A 193 5.68 -9.78 -3.34
CA LYS A 193 5.66 -9.56 -1.89
C LYS A 193 7.04 -9.79 -1.32
N PHE A 194 7.58 -8.79 -0.63
CA PHE A 194 8.79 -8.93 0.19
C PHE A 194 8.38 -8.93 1.67
N VAL A 195 8.94 -9.82 2.45
CA VAL A 195 8.68 -9.92 3.88
C VAL A 195 10.00 -9.92 4.62
N PHE A 196 10.20 -8.93 5.47
CA PHE A 196 11.33 -8.79 6.38
C PHE A 196 10.82 -8.99 7.81
N ASN A 197 11.11 -10.15 8.40
CA ASN A 197 10.47 -10.56 9.66
C ASN A 197 11.01 -9.86 10.91
N ASN A 198 12.18 -9.28 10.84
CA ASN A 198 12.83 -8.64 11.98
C ASN A 198 13.64 -7.45 11.48
N CYS A 199 13.09 -6.26 11.62
CA CYS A 199 13.72 -5.01 11.24
C CYS A 199 13.89 -4.14 12.48
N SER A 200 15.09 -3.62 12.68
CA SER A 200 15.37 -2.56 13.64
C SER A 200 15.19 -1.23 12.93
N LEU A 201 14.33 -0.38 13.47
CA LEU A 201 14.12 0.96 12.92
C LEU A 201 15.27 1.87 13.35
N GLU A 202 15.74 2.72 12.44
CA GLU A 202 16.77 3.71 12.75
C GLU A 202 16.14 5.02 13.25
N LEU A 203 16.75 5.64 14.25
CA LEU A 203 16.25 6.87 14.88
C LEU A 203 16.53 8.14 14.06
N GLY A 204 17.51 8.10 13.16
CA GLY A 204 17.97 9.26 12.39
C GLY A 204 17.03 9.69 11.28
N ASN A 205 15.89 10.31 11.58
CA ASN A 205 14.99 10.84 10.56
C ASN A 205 14.75 12.32 10.74
N GLU A 206 14.74 13.02 9.63
CA GLU A 206 14.23 14.37 9.55
C GLU A 206 12.71 14.30 9.34
N PHE A 207 11.97 14.94 10.22
CA PHE A 207 10.62 15.37 9.96
C PHE A 207 10.72 16.78 9.38
N SER A 208 10.46 16.90 8.10
CA SER A 208 10.50 18.17 7.40
C SER A 208 9.08 18.59 6.98
N VAL A 209 8.69 19.80 7.35
CA VAL A 209 7.48 20.45 6.85
C VAL A 209 7.93 21.67 6.07
N ALA A 210 7.78 21.64 4.76
CA ALA A 210 8.08 22.78 3.91
C ALA A 210 6.90 23.74 3.80
N ALA A 211 7.18 25.01 3.53
CA ALA A 211 6.14 26.05 3.39
C ALA A 211 5.20 25.82 2.19
N ASP A 212 5.60 24.99 1.23
CA ASP A 212 4.81 24.56 0.08
C ASP A 212 3.84 23.39 0.39
N GLY A 213 3.81 22.93 1.65
CA GLY A 213 2.86 21.94 2.14
C GLY A 213 3.27 20.48 1.93
N ASN A 214 4.44 20.22 1.39
CA ASN A 214 4.95 18.85 1.25
C ASN A 214 5.61 18.40 2.57
N ALA A 215 4.97 17.49 3.27
CA ALA A 215 5.57 16.78 4.39
C ALA A 215 5.99 15.39 3.91
N GLU A 216 7.26 15.07 4.01
CA GLU A 216 7.77 13.74 3.72
C GLU A 216 8.26 13.09 5.02
N THR A 217 7.95 11.82 5.19
CA THR A 217 8.45 11.00 6.29
C THR A 217 9.35 9.93 5.73
N SER A 218 10.65 10.07 5.91
CA SER A 218 11.62 9.02 5.57
C SER A 218 11.81 8.09 6.76
N PHE A 219 11.93 6.81 6.51
CA PHE A 219 12.29 5.85 7.52
C PHE A 219 13.25 4.80 6.97
N ASN A 220 14.30 4.59 7.73
CA ASN A 220 15.30 3.60 7.47
C ASN A 220 15.14 2.45 8.47
N ALA A 221 15.35 1.25 8.00
CA ALA A 221 15.32 0.07 8.83
C ALA A 221 16.42 -0.90 8.42
N SER A 222 17.07 -1.52 9.38
CA SER A 222 18.05 -2.57 9.12
C SER A 222 17.42 -3.92 9.42
N ALA A 223 17.34 -4.79 8.41
CA ALA A 223 16.81 -6.12 8.56
C ALA A 223 17.85 -7.02 9.26
N GLN A 224 17.40 -7.68 10.31
CA GLN A 224 18.22 -8.61 11.07
C GLN A 224 17.97 -10.04 10.62
N ALA A 225 19.02 -10.81 10.41
CA ALA A 225 18.92 -12.19 9.99
C ALA A 225 18.19 -13.06 11.02
N THR A 226 17.18 -13.77 10.59
CA THR A 226 16.47 -14.77 11.39
C THR A 226 16.58 -16.11 10.64
N ASN A 227 17.13 -17.11 11.29
CA ASN A 227 17.41 -18.42 10.66
C ASN A 227 18.24 -18.31 9.35
N GLY A 228 19.24 -17.42 9.35
CA GLY A 228 20.12 -17.22 8.20
C GLY A 228 19.50 -16.46 7.02
N LYS A 229 18.36 -15.78 7.21
CA LYS A 229 17.66 -15.01 6.18
C LYS A 229 17.24 -13.65 6.71
N PHE A 230 17.45 -12.59 5.95
CA PHE A 230 16.92 -11.26 6.24
C PHE A 230 15.41 -11.17 5.97
N GLY A 231 14.96 -11.88 4.95
CA GLY A 231 13.57 -11.88 4.53
C GLY A 231 13.31 -12.89 3.42
N ASN A 232 12.15 -12.82 2.82
CA ASN A 232 11.76 -13.61 1.67
C ASN A 232 11.03 -12.77 0.63
N CYS A 233 11.22 -13.12 -0.63
CA CYS A 233 10.45 -12.60 -1.75
C CYS A 233 9.52 -13.70 -2.27
N SER A 234 8.25 -13.36 -2.45
CA SER A 234 7.27 -14.22 -3.10
C SER A 234 6.73 -13.50 -4.33
N ILE A 235 6.77 -14.18 -5.45
CA ILE A 235 6.23 -13.68 -6.71
C ILE A 235 4.99 -14.51 -7.01
N GLU A 236 3.88 -13.81 -7.28
CA GLU A 236 2.65 -14.48 -7.65
C GLU A 236 2.88 -15.32 -8.89
N ARG A 237 2.56 -16.59 -8.76
CA ARG A 237 2.54 -17.45 -9.91
C ARG A 237 1.23 -17.19 -10.66
N LEU A 238 1.30 -16.65 -11.87
CA LEU A 238 0.17 -16.62 -12.79
C LEU A 238 -0.12 -18.06 -13.33
N SER A 239 -0.31 -19.01 -12.46
CA SER A 239 -1.18 -20.15 -12.72
C SER A 239 -2.44 -19.82 -11.95
N PHE A 240 -3.05 -18.98 -12.44
CA PHE A 240 -4.36 -18.79 -12.99
C PHE A 240 -5.41 -18.52 -11.96
N LEU A 241 -6.00 -17.49 -12.19
CA LEU A 241 -7.43 -17.20 -12.31
C LEU A 241 -8.40 -18.21 -11.65
N GLY A 242 -7.96 -19.38 -11.27
CA GLY A 242 -8.80 -20.39 -10.70
C GLY A 242 -9.55 -20.02 -9.43
N ASP A 243 -9.07 -19.08 -8.61
CA ASP A 243 -9.74 -18.68 -7.37
C ASP A 243 -10.45 -17.33 -7.46
N ASN A 244 -10.10 -16.49 -8.47
CA ASN A 244 -10.66 -15.16 -8.68
C ASN A 244 -11.31 -15.01 -10.06
N LEU A 245 -11.56 -16.10 -10.76
CA LEU A 245 -12.25 -16.10 -12.03
C LEU A 245 -13.72 -15.71 -11.79
N THR A 246 -14.20 -14.66 -12.44
CA THR A 246 -15.60 -14.23 -12.36
C THR A 246 -16.36 -14.52 -13.65
N GLU A 247 -15.67 -14.56 -14.79
CA GLU A 247 -16.25 -14.76 -16.10
C GLU A 247 -15.23 -15.38 -17.05
N ILE A 248 -15.67 -16.06 -18.08
CA ILE A 248 -14.85 -16.56 -19.20
C ILE A 248 -15.45 -16.18 -20.54
N ALA A 249 -14.61 -16.12 -21.56
CA ALA A 249 -15.02 -16.01 -22.95
C ALA A 249 -14.24 -17.02 -23.81
N ILE A 250 -14.95 -17.73 -24.66
CA ILE A 250 -14.34 -18.61 -25.65
C ILE A 250 -14.01 -17.82 -26.91
N VAL A 251 -12.84 -18.03 -27.47
CA VAL A 251 -12.39 -17.34 -28.69
C VAL A 251 -12.00 -18.36 -29.76
N PRO A 252 -12.52 -18.16 -30.98
CA PRO A 252 -13.45 -17.13 -31.44
C PRO A 252 -14.90 -17.36 -30.96
N GLU A 253 -15.74 -16.30 -30.97
CA GLU A 253 -17.14 -16.35 -30.51
C GLU A 253 -18.05 -17.16 -31.44
N GLU A 254 -17.73 -17.21 -32.74
CA GLU A 254 -18.40 -18.03 -33.74
C GLU A 254 -17.38 -18.75 -34.60
N VAL A 255 -17.69 -19.97 -34.96
CA VAL A 255 -16.84 -20.85 -35.75
C VAL A 255 -17.62 -21.43 -36.91
N THR A 256 -17.09 -21.34 -38.13
CA THR A 256 -17.57 -22.09 -39.30
C THR A 256 -16.45 -22.99 -39.78
N LEU A 257 -16.72 -24.29 -39.84
CA LEU A 257 -15.78 -25.33 -40.28
C LEU A 257 -16.37 -26.14 -41.42
N ASN A 258 -15.55 -26.58 -42.34
CA ASN A 258 -15.96 -27.59 -43.30
C ASN A 258 -15.90 -28.99 -42.66
N VAL A 259 -16.70 -29.92 -43.14
CA VAL A 259 -16.65 -31.31 -42.69
C VAL A 259 -15.20 -31.85 -42.81
N GLY A 260 -14.65 -32.39 -41.73
CA GLY A 260 -13.30 -32.87 -41.61
C GLY A 260 -12.25 -31.85 -41.15
N GLU A 261 -12.63 -30.59 -40.99
CA GLU A 261 -11.76 -29.57 -40.42
C GLU A 261 -11.75 -29.63 -38.88
N SER A 262 -10.66 -29.13 -38.27
CA SER A 262 -10.51 -29.02 -36.82
C SER A 262 -9.98 -27.66 -36.40
N LEU A 263 -10.40 -27.20 -35.21
CA LEU A 263 -9.97 -25.95 -34.61
C LEU A 263 -9.78 -26.10 -33.10
N THR A 264 -8.69 -25.59 -32.58
CA THR A 264 -8.49 -25.54 -31.14
C THR A 264 -9.01 -24.23 -30.58
N LEU A 265 -9.97 -24.30 -29.67
CA LEU A 265 -10.50 -23.16 -28.94
C LEU A 265 -9.49 -22.61 -27.93
N LYS A 266 -9.65 -21.33 -27.60
CA LYS A 266 -8.93 -20.65 -26.53
C LYS A 266 -9.94 -20.07 -25.56
N VAL A 267 -9.73 -20.31 -24.27
CA VAL A 267 -10.54 -19.70 -23.21
C VAL A 267 -9.81 -18.50 -22.64
N GLN A 268 -10.48 -17.36 -22.63
CA GLN A 268 -10.04 -16.15 -21.96
C GLN A 268 -10.82 -16.00 -20.66
N GLY A 269 -10.13 -15.66 -19.56
CA GLY A 269 -10.74 -15.49 -18.26
C GLY A 269 -10.68 -14.04 -17.79
N PHE A 270 -11.75 -13.64 -17.08
CA PHE A 270 -11.86 -12.34 -16.42
C PHE A 270 -12.00 -12.57 -14.91
N GLY A 271 -11.48 -11.65 -14.10
CA GLY A 271 -11.56 -11.77 -12.65
C GLY A 271 -11.44 -10.43 -11.93
N ASP A 272 -11.80 -10.38 -10.66
CA ASP A 272 -11.74 -9.17 -9.85
C ASP A 272 -10.35 -8.57 -9.84
N GLY A 273 -10.25 -7.29 -10.24
CA GLY A 273 -8.99 -6.54 -10.31
C GLY A 273 -8.15 -6.82 -11.56
N ILE A 274 -8.64 -7.59 -12.52
CA ILE A 274 -7.95 -7.87 -13.79
C ILE A 274 -8.54 -6.99 -14.88
N ILE A 275 -7.70 -6.07 -15.38
CA ILE A 275 -8.06 -5.14 -16.46
C ILE A 275 -7.91 -5.81 -17.85
N LYS A 276 -7.31 -7.00 -17.92
CA LYS A 276 -7.04 -7.72 -19.19
C LYS A 276 -7.51 -9.16 -19.16
N THR A 277 -8.08 -9.56 -20.30
CA THR A 277 -8.28 -10.96 -20.67
C THR A 277 -6.97 -11.74 -20.62
N VAL A 278 -6.92 -12.79 -19.83
CA VAL A 278 -5.79 -13.71 -19.77
C VAL A 278 -6.22 -15.02 -20.41
N GLN A 279 -5.40 -15.54 -21.31
CA GLN A 279 -5.63 -16.88 -21.85
C GLN A 279 -5.45 -17.91 -20.73
N VAL A 280 -6.49 -18.65 -20.45
CA VAL A 280 -6.52 -19.71 -19.44
C VAL A 280 -6.11 -21.04 -20.09
N ALA A 281 -5.50 -21.94 -19.31
CA ALA A 281 -5.18 -23.26 -19.84
C ALA A 281 -6.47 -24.05 -20.03
N ASN A 282 -6.69 -24.57 -21.22
CA ASN A 282 -7.88 -25.36 -21.53
C ASN A 282 -8.07 -26.56 -20.59
N ALA A 283 -6.99 -27.08 -20.00
CA ALA A 283 -7.03 -28.15 -19.01
C ALA A 283 -7.83 -27.82 -17.72
N ASP A 284 -8.07 -26.53 -17.45
CA ASP A 284 -8.84 -26.07 -16.29
C ASP A 284 -10.36 -26.03 -16.54
N PHE A 285 -10.80 -26.42 -17.75
CA PHE A 285 -12.17 -26.43 -18.18
C PHE A 285 -12.61 -27.81 -18.63
N ASP A 286 -13.90 -28.07 -18.48
CA ASP A 286 -14.61 -29.16 -19.11
C ASP A 286 -15.33 -28.61 -20.35
N PHE A 287 -15.14 -29.29 -21.47
CA PHE A 287 -15.78 -28.94 -22.74
C PHE A 287 -16.86 -29.97 -23.09
N GLU A 288 -18.02 -29.48 -23.49
CA GLU A 288 -19.14 -30.31 -23.92
C GLU A 288 -19.72 -29.79 -25.23
N SER A 289 -20.07 -30.69 -26.12
CA SER A 289 -20.83 -30.40 -27.35
C SER A 289 -22.30 -30.70 -27.13
N SER A 290 -23.17 -29.86 -27.61
CA SER A 290 -24.62 -30.14 -27.62
C SER A 290 -25.03 -31.23 -28.61
N GLU A 291 -24.22 -31.43 -29.67
CA GLU A 291 -24.51 -32.38 -30.76
C GLU A 291 -23.20 -32.95 -31.33
N ASP A 292 -22.74 -34.07 -30.77
CA ASP A 292 -21.51 -34.73 -31.19
C ASP A 292 -21.57 -35.27 -32.63
N THR A 293 -22.78 -35.41 -33.17
CA THR A 293 -22.97 -35.83 -34.56
C THR A 293 -22.41 -34.78 -35.55
N TYR A 294 -22.50 -33.52 -35.23
CA TYR A 294 -22.04 -32.43 -36.10
C TYR A 294 -20.60 -31.99 -35.74
N ALA A 295 -20.35 -31.79 -34.47
CA ALA A 295 -19.03 -31.41 -34.01
C ALA A 295 -18.71 -32.00 -32.63
N THR A 296 -17.58 -32.64 -32.49
CA THR A 296 -17.06 -33.14 -31.21
C THR A 296 -16.04 -32.19 -30.63
N VAL A 297 -15.82 -32.20 -29.31
CA VAL A 297 -14.78 -31.40 -28.65
C VAL A 297 -13.98 -32.25 -27.70
N SER A 298 -12.65 -32.12 -27.74
CA SER A 298 -11.76 -32.85 -26.80
C SER A 298 -11.60 -32.08 -25.47
N ALA A 299 -11.04 -32.75 -24.46
CA ALA A 299 -10.72 -32.13 -23.18
C ALA A 299 -9.69 -30.98 -23.28
N GLU A 300 -8.93 -30.91 -24.36
CA GLU A 300 -8.00 -29.83 -24.68
C GLU A 300 -8.65 -28.69 -25.47
N GLY A 301 -9.97 -28.78 -25.76
CA GLY A 301 -10.72 -27.79 -26.53
C GLY A 301 -10.49 -27.88 -28.04
N LEU A 302 -10.06 -29.04 -28.58
CA LEU A 302 -10.00 -29.29 -30.01
C LEU A 302 -11.39 -29.68 -30.53
N ILE A 303 -11.94 -28.90 -31.44
CA ILE A 303 -13.17 -29.19 -32.16
C ILE A 303 -12.83 -29.98 -33.42
N GLU A 304 -13.61 -31.01 -33.70
CA GLU A 304 -13.59 -31.77 -34.98
C GLU A 304 -14.98 -31.76 -35.63
N ALA A 305 -15.05 -31.21 -36.83
CA ALA A 305 -16.29 -31.14 -37.61
C ALA A 305 -16.58 -32.49 -38.30
N SER A 306 -17.67 -33.17 -37.92
CA SER A 306 -18.00 -34.51 -38.39
C SER A 306 -19.08 -34.54 -39.49
N ALA A 307 -20.13 -33.76 -39.38
CA ALA A 307 -21.22 -33.68 -40.36
C ALA A 307 -21.82 -32.29 -40.43
N GLU A 308 -22.48 -31.96 -41.54
CA GLU A 308 -23.16 -30.67 -41.74
C GLU A 308 -24.24 -30.46 -40.66
N GLY A 309 -24.20 -29.30 -40.00
CA GLY A 309 -25.16 -28.94 -38.96
C GLY A 309 -24.61 -27.88 -38.03
N VAL A 310 -25.32 -27.64 -36.95
CA VAL A 310 -24.95 -26.63 -35.91
C VAL A 310 -24.83 -27.34 -34.58
N ALA A 311 -23.70 -27.09 -33.90
CA ALA A 311 -23.48 -27.53 -32.55
C ALA A 311 -23.09 -26.34 -31.64
N THR A 312 -23.47 -26.41 -30.38
CA THR A 312 -23.01 -25.45 -29.35
C THR A 312 -21.96 -26.12 -28.50
N ILE A 313 -20.78 -25.50 -28.38
CA ILE A 313 -19.72 -25.95 -27.47
C ILE A 313 -19.77 -25.11 -26.21
N THR A 314 -19.84 -25.75 -25.08
CA THR A 314 -19.80 -25.15 -23.74
C THR A 314 -18.50 -25.43 -23.09
N ALA A 315 -17.83 -24.38 -22.56
CA ALA A 315 -16.70 -24.52 -21.65
C ALA A 315 -17.16 -24.18 -20.23
N THR A 316 -16.92 -25.06 -19.27
CA THR A 316 -17.28 -24.89 -17.85
C THR A 316 -16.02 -24.98 -16.99
N SER A 317 -15.86 -24.03 -16.05
CA SER A 317 -14.73 -24.05 -15.14
C SER A 317 -14.81 -25.24 -14.17
N LYS A 318 -13.75 -26.05 -14.09
CA LYS A 318 -13.67 -27.18 -13.14
C LYS A 318 -13.70 -26.76 -11.67
N LYS A 319 -13.26 -25.52 -11.37
CA LYS A 319 -13.24 -24.99 -10.01
C LYS A 319 -14.57 -24.37 -9.59
N ASN A 320 -15.24 -23.68 -10.50
CA ASN A 320 -16.53 -23.05 -10.26
C ASN A 320 -17.48 -23.29 -11.45
N PRO A 321 -18.37 -24.30 -11.36
CA PRO A 321 -19.28 -24.63 -12.45
C PRO A 321 -20.30 -23.56 -12.84
N GLU A 322 -20.48 -22.52 -12.02
CA GLU A 322 -21.31 -21.36 -12.34
C GLU A 322 -20.66 -20.50 -13.45
N ILE A 323 -19.35 -20.61 -13.62
CA ILE A 323 -18.58 -19.86 -14.61
C ILE A 323 -18.48 -20.72 -15.87
N LYS A 324 -19.23 -20.36 -16.89
CA LYS A 324 -19.29 -21.03 -18.18
C LYS A 324 -19.55 -20.06 -19.30
N ASP A 325 -19.15 -20.44 -20.50
CA ASP A 325 -19.44 -19.73 -21.74
C ASP A 325 -19.70 -20.71 -22.87
N THR A 326 -20.38 -20.23 -23.94
CA THR A 326 -20.80 -21.06 -25.07
C THR A 326 -20.49 -20.39 -26.39
N ILE A 327 -20.09 -21.18 -27.37
CA ILE A 327 -19.97 -20.75 -28.77
C ILE A 327 -20.80 -21.59 -29.71
N THR A 328 -21.14 -21.00 -30.82
CA THR A 328 -21.82 -21.69 -31.91
C THR A 328 -20.82 -22.16 -32.98
N VAL A 329 -20.86 -23.42 -33.31
CA VAL A 329 -20.08 -24.04 -34.39
C VAL A 329 -21.01 -24.42 -35.54
N ASN A 330 -20.79 -23.78 -36.66
CA ASN A 330 -21.50 -24.09 -37.92
C ASN A 330 -20.62 -25.00 -38.77
N VAL A 331 -21.08 -26.22 -39.01
CA VAL A 331 -20.39 -27.14 -39.90
C VAL A 331 -21.09 -27.13 -41.27
N VAL A 332 -20.34 -26.88 -42.33
CA VAL A 332 -20.80 -26.79 -43.69
C VAL A 332 -20.09 -27.83 -44.58
N THR A 333 -20.76 -28.27 -45.61
CA THR A 333 -20.13 -29.06 -46.68
C THR A 333 -19.39 -28.14 -47.65
N ALA A 334 -18.16 -28.50 -48.01
CA ALA A 334 -17.31 -27.74 -48.93
C ALA A 334 -17.90 -27.70 -50.36
#